data_796377f55072e7de5486a0f4681e5efc
#
_entry.id   796377f55072e7de5486a0f4681e5efc
#
_cell.length_a   1.000
_cell.length_b   1.000
_cell.length_c   1.000
_cell.angle_alpha   90.00
_cell.angle_beta   90.00
_cell.angle_gamma   90.00
#
_symmetry.space_group_name_H-M   'P 1'
#
loop_
_entity.id
_entity.type
_entity.pdbx_description
1 polymer ?
#
loop_
_entity_poly.entity_id
_entity_poly.type
_entity_poly.pdbx_seq_one_letter_code
_entity_poly.pdbx_strand_id
1 'polypeptide(L)'
;MWQDIYGKDNFFLELMDHGLDIEKRTRDGLLEIGRKLDLPPLVTNDCHYVLESQAPAHEAMLCVQTGKTFMDPDRFKFGGTGYYIKSAAQMRETWDDMIPDGCDNTLWIAERVQDYGEIWEEHTHDRMPIADVPEGHTP
;
A
#
# COMPACT_ATOMS: atom_id res chain seq x y z
N MET A 1 7.61 -10.63 19.95
CA MET A 1 6.13 -10.66 20.06
C MET A 1 5.44 -10.82 18.71
N TRP A 2 5.59 -9.91 17.74
CA TRP A 2 4.90 -10.09 16.43
C TRP A 2 5.43 -11.27 15.64
N GLN A 3 6.75 -11.50 15.64
CA GLN A 3 7.35 -12.70 15.04
C GLN A 3 6.88 -14.00 15.69
N ASP A 4 6.59 -13.96 16.99
CA ASP A 4 6.08 -15.15 17.71
C ASP A 4 4.64 -15.48 17.30
N ILE A 5 3.88 -14.46 16.88
CA ILE A 5 2.47 -14.60 16.45
C ILE A 5 2.40 -15.03 14.98
N TYR A 6 3.12 -14.33 14.10
CA TYR A 6 3.02 -14.52 12.64
C TYR A 6 4.06 -15.48 12.07
N GLY A 7 5.11 -15.80 12.83
CA GLY A 7 6.29 -16.50 12.35
C GLY A 7 7.38 -15.53 11.86
N LYS A 8 8.63 -15.97 11.93
CA LYS A 8 9.81 -15.15 11.65
C LYS A 8 9.76 -14.55 10.23
N ASP A 9 9.38 -15.34 9.25
CA ASP A 9 9.40 -14.94 7.83
C ASP A 9 8.09 -14.29 7.35
N ASN A 10 7.19 -13.97 8.27
CA ASN A 10 5.89 -13.36 7.98
C ASN A 10 5.73 -11.96 8.58
N PHE A 11 6.82 -11.38 9.08
CA PHE A 11 6.82 -10.05 9.65
C PHE A 11 7.96 -9.23 9.06
N PHE A 12 7.64 -8.11 8.41
CA PHE A 12 8.56 -7.29 7.65
C PHE A 12 8.66 -5.89 8.24
N LEU A 13 9.75 -5.19 7.95
CA LEU A 13 9.89 -3.76 8.18
C LEU A 13 9.55 -3.00 6.92
N GLU A 14 8.41 -2.38 6.90
CA GLU A 14 8.00 -1.52 5.79
C GLU A 14 8.68 -0.16 5.86
N LEU A 15 9.25 0.26 4.74
CA LEU A 15 9.97 1.52 4.56
C LEU A 15 9.47 2.25 3.34
N MET A 16 9.25 3.56 3.49
CA MET A 16 8.79 4.47 2.44
C MET A 16 9.69 5.70 2.37
N ASP A 17 9.77 6.32 1.21
CA ASP A 17 10.46 7.60 1.01
C ASP A 17 9.68 8.50 0.05
N HIS A 18 8.95 9.46 0.60
CA HIS A 18 8.29 10.56 -0.10
C HIS A 18 9.00 11.89 0.14
N GLY A 19 10.21 11.84 0.71
CA GLY A 19 10.98 13.00 1.07
C GLY A 19 10.57 13.66 2.39
N LEU A 20 9.71 13.01 3.19
CA LEU A 20 9.24 13.55 4.46
C LEU A 20 10.31 13.42 5.55
N ASP A 21 10.49 14.47 6.35
CA ASP A 21 11.47 14.45 7.44
C ASP A 21 11.20 13.36 8.48
N ILE A 22 9.94 13.03 8.70
CA ILE A 22 9.55 11.96 9.63
C ILE A 22 10.02 10.58 9.12
N GLU A 23 9.91 10.31 7.83
CA GLU A 23 10.38 9.07 7.21
C GLU A 23 11.89 8.92 7.37
N LYS A 24 12.65 9.98 7.08
CA LYS A 24 14.11 10.00 7.25
C LYS A 24 14.53 9.76 8.70
N ARG A 25 13.85 10.41 9.66
CA ARG A 25 14.18 10.27 11.09
C ARG A 25 13.87 8.88 11.63
N THR A 26 12.81 8.23 11.16
CA THR A 26 12.40 6.91 11.65
C THR A 26 13.14 5.78 10.95
N ARG A 27 13.58 5.98 9.70
CA ARG A 27 14.24 4.96 8.88
C ARG A 27 15.43 4.30 9.58
N ASP A 28 16.36 5.09 10.10
CA ASP A 28 17.58 4.57 10.73
C ASP A 28 17.25 3.73 11.97
N GLY A 29 16.26 4.17 12.76
CA GLY A 29 15.77 3.41 13.91
C GLY A 29 15.08 2.11 13.53
N LEU A 30 14.28 2.11 12.47
CA LEU A 30 13.64 0.91 11.93
C LEU A 30 14.68 -0.09 11.41
N LEU A 31 15.69 0.38 10.68
CA LEU A 31 16.78 -0.47 10.19
C LEU A 31 17.62 -1.05 11.35
N GLU A 32 17.81 -0.29 12.43
CA GLU A 32 18.47 -0.80 13.63
C GLU A 32 17.64 -1.91 14.31
N ILE A 33 16.33 -1.73 14.42
CA ILE A 33 15.39 -2.74 14.92
C ILE A 33 15.43 -3.98 14.02
N GLY A 34 15.40 -3.79 12.70
CA GLY A 34 15.48 -4.86 11.72
C GLY A 34 16.70 -5.74 11.92
N ARG A 35 17.86 -5.11 12.02
CA ARG A 35 19.12 -5.84 12.26
C ARG A 35 19.15 -6.57 13.59
N LYS A 36 18.58 -5.98 14.67
CA LYS A 36 18.54 -6.62 16.00
C LYS A 36 17.59 -7.81 16.06
N LEU A 37 16.49 -7.75 15.34
CA LEU A 37 15.44 -8.77 15.38
C LEU A 37 15.44 -9.69 14.16
N ASP A 38 16.41 -9.51 13.25
CA ASP A 38 16.50 -10.24 11.98
C ASP A 38 15.20 -10.15 11.18
N LEU A 39 14.70 -8.91 11.00
CA LEU A 39 13.50 -8.61 10.22
C LEU A 39 13.88 -8.18 8.81
N PRO A 40 13.30 -8.79 7.77
CA PRO A 40 13.55 -8.38 6.40
C PRO A 40 12.94 -6.99 6.13
N PRO A 41 13.70 -6.07 5.50
CA PRO A 41 13.16 -4.81 5.04
C PRO A 41 12.27 -5.01 3.82
N LEU A 42 11.23 -4.20 3.70
CA LEU A 42 10.32 -4.15 2.56
C LEU A 42 10.11 -2.71 2.15
N VAL A 43 10.37 -2.37 0.90
CA VAL A 43 10.16 -1.02 0.40
C VAL A 43 8.85 -0.92 -0.36
N THR A 44 8.03 0.07 0.00
CA THR A 44 6.73 0.35 -0.63
C THR A 44 6.64 1.82 -1.02
N ASN A 45 5.57 2.21 -1.72
CA ASN A 45 5.42 3.59 -2.18
C ASN A 45 4.06 4.21 -1.85
N ASP A 46 3.24 3.59 -1.02
CA ASP A 46 1.92 4.15 -0.62
C ASP A 46 1.18 4.79 -1.79
N CYS A 47 0.96 4.03 -2.87
CA CYS A 47 0.43 4.55 -4.13
C CYS A 47 -1.02 4.99 -3.98
N HIS A 48 -1.31 6.24 -4.35
CA HIS A 48 -2.64 6.84 -4.35
C HIS A 48 -3.17 7.14 -5.75
N TYR A 49 -2.31 7.12 -6.76
CA TYR A 49 -2.65 7.32 -8.17
C TYR A 49 -1.64 6.61 -9.08
N VAL A 50 -1.99 6.46 -10.35
CA VAL A 50 -1.18 5.66 -11.30
C VAL A 50 0.00 6.45 -11.83
N LEU A 51 -0.21 7.70 -12.25
CA LEU A 51 0.82 8.55 -12.86
C LEU A 51 1.11 9.76 -11.99
N GLU A 52 2.36 10.19 -11.93
CA GLU A 52 2.75 11.39 -11.18
C GLU A 52 1.94 12.64 -11.57
N SER A 53 1.61 12.79 -12.86
CA SER A 53 0.79 13.88 -13.37
C SER A 53 -0.63 13.94 -12.81
N GLN A 54 -1.09 12.88 -12.13
CA GLN A 54 -2.42 12.81 -11.52
C GLN A 54 -2.46 13.38 -10.09
N ALA A 55 -1.33 13.80 -9.53
CA ALA A 55 -1.26 14.38 -8.19
C ALA A 55 -2.26 15.55 -7.99
N PRO A 56 -2.45 16.50 -8.95
CA PRO A 56 -3.46 17.56 -8.79
C PRO A 56 -4.90 17.03 -8.75
N ALA A 57 -5.21 15.97 -9.52
CA ALA A 57 -6.53 15.35 -9.49
C ALA A 57 -6.79 14.66 -8.14
N HIS A 58 -5.80 13.97 -7.58
CA HIS A 58 -5.86 13.40 -6.25
C HIS A 58 -6.07 14.49 -5.18
N GLU A 59 -5.39 15.63 -5.28
CA GLU A 59 -5.55 16.76 -4.38
C GLU A 59 -6.99 17.32 -4.43
N ALA A 60 -7.61 17.37 -5.62
CA ALA A 60 -9.02 17.73 -5.77
C ALA A 60 -9.95 16.74 -5.08
N MET A 61 -9.68 15.43 -5.22
CA MET A 61 -10.46 14.39 -4.54
C MET A 61 -10.37 14.49 -3.02
N LEU A 62 -9.20 14.84 -2.47
CA LEU A 62 -9.04 15.09 -1.03
C LEU A 62 -9.88 16.29 -0.57
N CYS A 63 -9.98 17.34 -1.36
CA CYS A 63 -10.86 18.48 -1.08
C CYS A 63 -12.33 18.03 -1.01
N VAL A 64 -12.78 17.23 -1.97
CA VAL A 64 -14.15 16.68 -1.98
C VAL A 64 -14.41 15.83 -0.74
N GLN A 65 -13.49 14.91 -0.44
CA GLN A 65 -13.62 14.01 0.69
C GLN A 65 -13.69 14.74 2.04
N THR A 66 -12.93 15.82 2.20
CA THR A 66 -12.83 16.57 3.45
C THR A 66 -13.77 17.77 3.54
N GLY A 67 -14.60 18.02 2.50
CA GLY A 67 -15.48 19.17 2.44
C GLY A 67 -14.74 20.52 2.41
N LYS A 68 -13.55 20.53 1.82
CA LYS A 68 -12.67 21.69 1.69
C LYS A 68 -12.54 22.15 0.24
N THR A 69 -11.98 23.32 0.03
CA THR A 69 -11.61 23.86 -1.28
C THR A 69 -10.10 24.03 -1.39
N PHE A 70 -9.59 24.24 -2.59
CA PHE A 70 -8.17 24.55 -2.79
C PHE A 70 -7.72 25.83 -2.07
N MET A 71 -8.62 26.74 -1.79
CA MET A 71 -8.35 28.03 -1.14
C MET A 71 -8.28 27.92 0.39
N ASP A 72 -8.74 26.80 0.97
CA ASP A 72 -8.70 26.60 2.41
C ASP A 72 -7.26 26.37 2.87
N PRO A 73 -6.70 27.22 3.77
CA PRO A 73 -5.31 27.10 4.21
C PRO A 73 -5.05 25.85 5.03
N ASP A 74 -6.04 25.37 5.77
CA ASP A 74 -5.94 24.24 6.71
C ASP A 74 -6.40 22.91 6.09
N ARG A 75 -6.53 22.85 4.76
CA ARG A 75 -6.91 21.61 4.10
C ARG A 75 -5.82 20.55 4.21
N PHE A 76 -6.21 19.30 4.28
CA PHE A 76 -5.26 18.20 4.22
C PHE A 76 -4.57 18.12 2.84
N LYS A 77 -3.26 17.95 2.85
CA LYS A 77 -2.41 17.83 1.65
C LYS A 77 -1.37 16.75 1.86
N PHE A 78 -1.04 16.06 0.80
CA PHE A 78 0.16 15.22 0.78
C PHE A 78 1.41 16.09 0.56
N GLY A 79 2.52 15.66 1.17
CA GLY A 79 3.82 16.29 0.99
C GLY A 79 4.48 15.78 -0.29
N GLY A 80 4.26 16.46 -1.43
CA GLY A 80 4.89 16.09 -2.70
C GLY A 80 3.98 15.29 -3.64
N THR A 81 4.56 14.79 -4.74
CA THR A 81 3.87 14.10 -5.84
C THR A 81 4.29 12.63 -5.99
N GLY A 82 5.07 12.11 -5.05
CA GLY A 82 5.71 10.79 -5.15
C GLY A 82 4.81 9.57 -4.97
N TYR A 83 3.51 9.75 -4.74
CA TYR A 83 2.55 8.69 -4.37
C TYR A 83 1.93 7.98 -5.59
N TYR A 84 2.69 7.84 -6.67
CA TYR A 84 2.26 7.16 -7.89
C TYR A 84 2.88 5.75 -8.00
N ILE A 85 2.38 4.94 -8.94
CA ILE A 85 2.94 3.61 -9.20
C ILE A 85 4.29 3.78 -9.89
N LYS A 86 5.36 3.69 -9.14
CA LYS A 86 6.73 3.74 -9.65
C LYS A 86 7.09 2.43 -10.35
N SER A 87 7.89 2.55 -11.41
CA SER A 87 8.50 1.37 -12.04
C SER A 87 9.54 0.73 -11.11
N ALA A 88 9.88 -0.53 -11.38
CA ALA A 88 10.95 -1.22 -10.65
C ALA A 88 12.28 -0.45 -10.71
N ALA A 89 12.62 0.17 -11.84
CA ALA A 89 13.82 0.97 -12.00
C ALA A 89 13.80 2.20 -11.07
N GLN A 90 12.68 2.92 -10.99
CA GLN A 90 12.54 4.08 -10.10
C GLN A 90 12.59 3.70 -8.63
N MET A 91 12.00 2.56 -8.25
CA MET A 91 12.12 2.06 -6.88
C MET A 91 13.56 1.69 -6.54
N ARG A 92 14.26 0.97 -7.42
CA ARG A 92 15.67 0.62 -7.22
C ARG A 92 16.59 1.82 -7.18
N GLU A 93 16.38 2.83 -8.02
CA GLU A 93 17.14 4.10 -7.98
C GLU A 93 17.02 4.80 -6.61
N THR A 94 15.87 4.68 -5.96
CA THR A 94 15.65 5.27 -4.63
C THR A 94 16.31 4.45 -3.53
N TRP A 95 16.30 3.10 -3.63
CA TRP A 95 16.52 2.24 -2.48
C TRP A 95 17.76 1.37 -2.53
N ASP A 96 18.26 0.98 -3.72
CA ASP A 96 19.33 -0.04 -3.83
C ASP A 96 20.62 0.33 -3.10
N ASP A 97 20.98 1.63 -3.09
CA ASP A 97 22.17 2.10 -2.36
C ASP A 97 22.01 2.01 -0.83
N MET A 98 20.79 2.10 -0.33
CA MET A 98 20.52 2.13 1.11
C MET A 98 20.08 0.77 1.65
N ILE A 99 19.25 0.06 0.90
CA ILE A 99 18.57 -1.17 1.31
C ILE A 99 18.47 -2.12 0.10
N PRO A 100 19.58 -2.75 -0.29
CA PRO A 100 19.62 -3.58 -1.52
C PRO A 100 18.55 -4.66 -1.58
N ASP A 101 18.25 -5.29 -0.43
CA ASP A 101 17.27 -6.37 -0.35
C ASP A 101 15.82 -5.89 -0.32
N GLY A 102 15.58 -4.59 -0.10
CA GLY A 102 14.25 -4.04 0.12
C GLY A 102 13.31 -4.22 -1.07
N CYS A 103 13.82 -4.04 -2.29
CA CYS A 103 13.08 -4.26 -3.53
C CYS A 103 12.90 -5.76 -3.81
N ASP A 104 13.93 -6.57 -3.59
CA ASP A 104 13.87 -8.01 -3.85
C ASP A 104 12.89 -8.73 -2.91
N ASN A 105 12.78 -8.27 -1.67
CA ASN A 105 11.81 -8.80 -0.72
C ASN A 105 10.35 -8.61 -1.16
N THR A 106 10.05 -7.63 -2.03
CA THR A 106 8.71 -7.50 -2.62
C THR A 106 8.38 -8.68 -3.53
N LEU A 107 9.36 -9.15 -4.31
CA LEU A 107 9.21 -10.33 -5.17
C LEU A 107 9.08 -11.60 -4.31
N TRP A 108 9.89 -11.73 -3.26
CA TRP A 108 9.78 -12.84 -2.32
C TRP A 108 8.37 -12.96 -1.72
N ILE A 109 7.73 -11.83 -1.36
CA ILE A 109 6.33 -11.84 -0.90
C ILE A 109 5.38 -12.25 -2.03
N ALA A 110 5.55 -11.67 -3.23
CA ALA A 110 4.69 -11.95 -4.37
C ALA A 110 4.70 -13.44 -4.76
N GLU A 111 5.88 -14.08 -4.73
CA GLU A 111 6.05 -15.51 -5.02
C GLU A 111 5.37 -16.43 -4.00
N ARG A 112 5.09 -15.93 -2.80
CA ARG A 112 4.40 -16.67 -1.73
C ARG A 112 2.87 -16.57 -1.83
N VAL A 113 2.36 -15.62 -2.59
CA VAL A 113 0.93 -15.48 -2.82
C VAL A 113 0.47 -16.56 -3.79
N GLN A 114 -0.50 -17.36 -3.36
CA GLN A 114 -1.08 -18.43 -4.18
C GLN A 114 -2.06 -17.87 -5.21
N ASP A 115 -2.34 -18.64 -6.24
CA ASP A 115 -3.42 -18.31 -7.16
C ASP A 115 -4.78 -18.52 -6.46
N TYR A 116 -5.56 -17.46 -6.37
CA TYR A 116 -6.90 -17.46 -5.80
C TYR A 116 -8.01 -17.44 -6.88
N GLY A 117 -7.68 -17.76 -8.12
CA GLY A 117 -8.64 -17.78 -9.24
C GLY A 117 -9.89 -18.61 -8.94
N GLU A 118 -9.70 -19.81 -8.36
CA GLU A 118 -10.81 -20.69 -7.97
C GLU A 118 -11.77 -20.03 -6.95
N ILE A 119 -11.26 -19.22 -6.03
CA ILE A 119 -12.10 -18.52 -5.05
C ILE A 119 -12.99 -17.49 -5.74
N TRP A 120 -12.50 -16.81 -6.77
CA TRP A 120 -13.28 -15.85 -7.54
C TRP A 120 -14.33 -16.56 -8.41
N GLU A 121 -13.99 -17.69 -9.01
CA GLU A 121 -14.90 -18.49 -9.83
C GLU A 121 -16.01 -19.15 -9.00
N GLU A 122 -15.66 -19.75 -7.85
CA GLU A 122 -16.64 -20.41 -6.97
C GLU A 122 -17.58 -19.45 -6.24
N HIS A 123 -17.15 -18.21 -6.01
CA HIS A 123 -17.85 -17.27 -5.14
C HIS A 123 -18.44 -16.06 -5.86
N THR A 124 -18.52 -16.08 -7.18
CA THR A 124 -19.19 -15.04 -7.99
C THR A 124 -20.72 -15.14 -7.98
N HIS A 125 -21.30 -16.00 -7.13
CA HIS A 125 -22.74 -16.09 -6.98
C HIS A 125 -23.31 -14.87 -6.25
N ASP A 126 -24.40 -14.35 -6.76
CA ASP A 126 -25.20 -13.35 -6.07
C ASP A 126 -25.65 -13.92 -4.72
N ARG A 127 -25.21 -13.30 -3.63
CA ARG A 127 -25.55 -13.69 -2.25
C ARG A 127 -26.62 -12.78 -1.65
N MET A 128 -27.29 -11.99 -2.49
CA MET A 128 -28.43 -11.21 -2.05
C MET A 128 -29.52 -12.13 -1.56
N PRO A 129 -30.17 -11.88 -0.41
CA PRO A 129 -31.32 -12.64 0.02
C PRO A 129 -32.39 -12.57 -1.04
N ILE A 130 -32.89 -13.73 -1.47
CA ILE A 130 -34.04 -13.80 -2.36
C ILE A 130 -35.29 -13.61 -1.49
N ALA A 131 -36.05 -12.54 -1.73
CA ALA A 131 -37.31 -12.33 -1.04
C ALA A 131 -38.34 -13.32 -1.55
N ASP A 132 -39.15 -13.86 -0.63
CA ASP A 132 -40.31 -14.66 -1.01
C ASP A 132 -41.30 -13.77 -1.77
N VAL A 133 -41.51 -14.08 -3.03
CA VAL A 133 -42.48 -13.36 -3.87
C VAL A 133 -43.76 -14.21 -4.06
N PRO A 134 -44.95 -13.60 -4.13
CA PRO A 134 -46.17 -14.31 -4.39
C PRO A 134 -46.15 -15.06 -5.72
N GLU A 135 -46.87 -16.15 -5.81
CA GLU A 135 -46.99 -16.97 -7.03
C GLU A 135 -47.40 -16.10 -8.24
N GLY A 136 -46.65 -16.22 -9.34
CA GLY A 136 -46.86 -15.41 -10.56
C GLY A 136 -46.04 -14.09 -10.64
N HIS A 137 -45.20 -13.82 -9.66
CA HIS A 137 -44.24 -12.69 -9.68
C HIS A 137 -42.82 -13.21 -9.81
N THR A 138 -41.94 -12.39 -10.41
CA THR A 138 -40.50 -12.63 -10.43
C THR A 138 -39.81 -11.80 -9.33
N PRO A 139 -38.77 -12.33 -8.66
CA PRO A 139 -38.00 -11.59 -7.69
C PRO A 139 -37.32 -10.35 -8.31
#